data_32a242ca504a03ff1f442c9c398b74a4
#
_entry.id   32a242ca504a03ff1f442c9c398b74a4
#
_cell.length_a   1.000
_cell.length_b   1.000
_cell.length_c   1.000
_cell.angle_alpha   90.00
_cell.angle_beta   90.00
_cell.angle_gamma   90.00
#
_symmetry.space_group_name_H-M   'P 1'
#
loop_
_entity.id
_entity.type
_entity.pdbx_description
1 polymer ?
#
loop_
_entity_poly.entity_id
_entity_poly.type
_entity_poly.pdbx_seq_one_letter_code
_entity_poly.pdbx_strand_id
1 'polypeptide(L)'
;MKTREEALNYGLSFPNTYQEAPFHDDNWQLVRVKGSKKAFLWTYERDGYINLNVKVDPEWRDFWRNAYDSVVPGWHQNKEHWNTIILDGSIPDDDIRKMISESYDLVTDSPTKRIYEAVKKIPAGHVATYGQIARMAGDSKMARAVGNALHKNPDPENIPCYRVVNAKGECSGSFAFGGPDEQAKRLRADGIEVVNGKVDLLKYGI
;
A
#
# COMPACT_ATOMS: atom_id res chain seq x y z
N MET A 1 -11.89 -14.23 -17.41
CA MET A 1 -12.91 -13.63 -16.54
C MET A 1 -14.08 -13.17 -17.41
N LYS A 2 -15.28 -13.70 -17.14
CA LYS A 2 -16.45 -13.44 -17.99
C LYS A 2 -17.69 -13.03 -17.20
N THR A 3 -17.70 -13.27 -15.90
CA THR A 3 -18.86 -13.02 -15.06
C THR A 3 -18.55 -12.02 -13.95
N ARG A 4 -19.63 -11.39 -13.43
CA ARG A 4 -19.56 -10.52 -12.25
C ARG A 4 -19.01 -11.26 -11.04
N GLU A 5 -19.47 -12.49 -10.84
CA GLU A 5 -19.08 -13.31 -9.70
C GLU A 5 -17.58 -13.61 -9.71
N GLU A 6 -17.00 -13.96 -10.86
CA GLU A 6 -15.56 -14.16 -11.00
C GLU A 6 -14.75 -12.90 -10.64
N ALA A 7 -15.21 -11.72 -11.09
CA ALA A 7 -14.57 -10.45 -10.78
C ALA A 7 -14.66 -10.11 -9.29
N LEU A 8 -15.83 -10.26 -8.68
CA LEU A 8 -16.05 -10.00 -7.26
C LEU A 8 -15.22 -10.97 -6.40
N ASN A 9 -15.24 -12.26 -6.70
CA ASN A 9 -14.46 -13.27 -5.98
C ASN A 9 -12.96 -12.98 -6.06
N TYR A 10 -12.47 -12.55 -7.22
CA TYR A 10 -11.08 -12.14 -7.36
C TYR A 10 -10.79 -10.87 -6.51
N GLY A 11 -11.64 -9.86 -6.55
CA GLY A 11 -11.51 -8.68 -5.70
C GLY A 11 -11.57 -9.01 -4.20
N LEU A 12 -12.39 -9.97 -3.80
CA LEU A 12 -12.51 -10.42 -2.41
C LEU A 12 -11.33 -11.30 -1.94
N SER A 13 -10.53 -11.83 -2.86
CA SER A 13 -9.31 -12.58 -2.51
C SER A 13 -8.17 -11.70 -1.98
N PHE A 14 -8.23 -10.39 -2.17
CA PHE A 14 -7.25 -9.46 -1.61
C PHE A 14 -7.46 -9.25 -0.10
N PRO A 15 -6.37 -9.01 0.66
CA PRO A 15 -6.47 -8.79 2.10
C PRO A 15 -7.37 -7.62 2.49
N ASN A 16 -8.12 -7.77 3.58
CA ASN A 16 -8.93 -6.71 4.19
C ASN A 16 -9.96 -6.10 3.25
N THR A 17 -10.60 -6.91 2.42
CA THR A 17 -11.67 -6.48 1.50
C THR A 17 -13.04 -6.90 1.96
N TYR A 18 -14.06 -6.25 1.42
CA TYR A 18 -15.47 -6.62 1.60
C TYR A 18 -16.29 -6.13 0.40
N GLN A 19 -17.40 -6.83 0.15
CA GLN A 19 -18.37 -6.47 -0.89
C GLN A 19 -19.47 -5.58 -0.32
N GLU A 20 -19.97 -4.68 -1.14
CA GLU A 20 -21.09 -3.79 -0.83
C GLU A 20 -21.95 -3.53 -2.07
N ALA A 21 -23.27 -3.49 -1.89
CA ALA A 21 -24.21 -2.94 -2.86
C ALA A 21 -24.49 -1.48 -2.47
N PRO A 22 -23.98 -0.48 -3.22
CA PRO A 22 -24.03 0.93 -2.80
C PRO A 22 -25.37 1.60 -3.02
N PHE A 23 -26.21 1.00 -3.84
CA PHE A 23 -27.51 1.53 -4.24
C PHE A 23 -28.65 0.53 -3.95
N HIS A 24 -29.89 0.98 -4.08
CA HIS A 24 -31.07 0.13 -3.89
C HIS A 24 -31.36 -0.79 -5.07
N ASP A 25 -30.64 -0.63 -6.19
CA ASP A 25 -30.72 -1.55 -7.33
C ASP A 25 -29.63 -2.64 -7.21
N ASP A 26 -29.93 -3.81 -7.73
CA ASP A 26 -29.01 -4.96 -7.70
C ASP A 26 -27.93 -4.89 -8.80
N ASN A 27 -27.98 -3.86 -9.65
CA ASN A 27 -27.06 -3.76 -10.77
C ASN A 27 -25.63 -3.41 -10.34
N TRP A 28 -25.48 -2.59 -9.29
CA TRP A 28 -24.18 -2.14 -8.84
C TRP A 28 -23.67 -2.93 -7.64
N GLN A 29 -22.48 -3.54 -7.82
CA GLN A 29 -21.77 -4.21 -6.77
C GLN A 29 -20.33 -3.71 -6.75
N LEU A 30 -19.73 -3.61 -5.59
CA LEU A 30 -18.36 -3.13 -5.47
C LEU A 30 -17.57 -3.85 -4.39
N VAL A 31 -16.22 -3.80 -4.51
CA VAL A 31 -15.30 -4.28 -3.50
C VAL A 31 -14.52 -3.11 -2.93
N ARG A 32 -14.52 -3.02 -1.60
CA ARG A 32 -13.83 -1.99 -0.82
C ARG A 32 -12.75 -2.57 0.07
N VAL A 33 -11.82 -1.71 0.48
CA VAL A 33 -10.83 -2.00 1.51
C VAL A 33 -11.39 -1.60 2.88
N LYS A 34 -11.40 -2.53 3.85
CA LYS A 34 -11.80 -2.28 5.24
C LYS A 34 -10.93 -1.15 5.84
N GLY A 35 -11.51 -0.37 6.74
CA GLY A 35 -10.84 0.75 7.39
C GLY A 35 -10.86 2.03 6.55
N SER A 36 -10.29 2.02 5.34
CA SER A 36 -10.29 3.20 4.46
C SER A 36 -11.62 3.43 3.74
N LYS A 37 -12.44 2.40 3.62
CA LYS A 37 -13.69 2.36 2.84
C LYS A 37 -13.52 2.73 1.36
N LYS A 38 -12.29 2.75 0.85
CA LYS A 38 -12.02 3.06 -0.56
C LYS A 38 -12.42 1.87 -1.43
N ALA A 39 -13.22 2.13 -2.49
CA ALA A 39 -13.55 1.15 -3.51
C ALA A 39 -12.42 1.09 -4.53
N PHE A 40 -12.10 -0.12 -5.00
CA PHE A 40 -11.12 -0.34 -6.06
C PHE A 40 -11.70 -1.15 -7.22
N LEU A 41 -12.82 -1.81 -7.03
CA LEU A 41 -13.53 -2.55 -8.06
C LEU A 41 -15.01 -2.23 -7.96
N TRP A 42 -15.61 -1.80 -9.05
CA TRP A 42 -17.05 -1.67 -9.22
C TRP A 42 -17.49 -2.58 -10.34
N THR A 43 -18.62 -3.22 -10.21
CA THR A 43 -19.21 -4.05 -11.26
C THR A 43 -20.64 -3.62 -11.53
N TYR A 44 -21.02 -3.61 -12.81
CA TYR A 44 -22.38 -3.31 -13.25
C TYR A 44 -22.63 -3.95 -14.62
N GLU A 45 -23.89 -4.16 -14.96
CA GLU A 45 -24.29 -4.61 -16.29
C GLU A 45 -24.72 -3.41 -17.13
N ARG A 46 -24.24 -3.37 -18.35
CA ARG A 46 -24.59 -2.36 -19.34
C ARG A 46 -24.40 -2.91 -20.74
N ASP A 47 -25.37 -2.61 -21.63
CA ASP A 47 -25.35 -3.00 -23.04
C ASP A 47 -25.15 -4.53 -23.23
N GLY A 48 -25.69 -5.33 -22.29
CA GLY A 48 -25.62 -6.80 -22.33
C GLY A 48 -24.28 -7.38 -21.86
N TYR A 49 -23.37 -6.56 -21.37
CA TYR A 49 -22.06 -6.98 -20.83
C TYR A 49 -21.91 -6.59 -19.36
N ILE A 50 -21.16 -7.41 -18.64
CA ILE A 50 -20.64 -7.01 -17.33
C ILE A 50 -19.47 -6.06 -17.55
N ASN A 51 -19.51 -4.93 -16.87
CA ASN A 51 -18.49 -3.89 -16.89
C ASN A 51 -17.83 -3.78 -15.53
N LEU A 52 -16.52 -3.56 -15.53
CA LEU A 52 -15.73 -3.35 -14.33
C LEU A 52 -15.13 -1.96 -14.35
N ASN A 53 -15.39 -1.14 -13.32
CA ASN A 53 -14.59 0.07 -13.13
C ASN A 53 -13.44 -0.24 -12.16
N VAL A 54 -12.22 0.03 -12.59
CA VAL A 54 -10.98 -0.11 -11.84
C VAL A 54 -10.23 1.21 -11.80
N LYS A 55 -9.54 1.49 -10.70
CA LYS A 55 -8.66 2.65 -10.62
C LYS A 55 -7.43 2.44 -11.48
N VAL A 56 -6.93 3.53 -12.00
CA VAL A 56 -5.70 3.55 -12.80
C VAL A 56 -4.85 4.76 -12.42
N ASP A 57 -3.54 4.59 -12.43
CA ASP A 57 -2.61 5.71 -12.35
C ASP A 57 -2.75 6.58 -13.62
N PRO A 58 -2.89 7.90 -13.51
CA PRO A 58 -3.01 8.79 -14.66
C PRO A 58 -1.90 8.65 -15.71
N GLU A 59 -0.68 8.31 -15.30
CA GLU A 59 0.44 8.08 -16.20
C GLU A 59 0.29 6.79 -17.02
N TRP A 60 -0.43 5.79 -16.50
CA TRP A 60 -0.66 4.48 -17.12
C TRP A 60 -2.06 4.27 -17.70
N ARG A 61 -2.98 5.26 -17.54
CA ARG A 61 -4.39 5.12 -17.94
C ARG A 61 -4.55 4.76 -19.41
N ASP A 62 -3.76 5.42 -20.28
CA ASP A 62 -3.87 5.27 -21.74
C ASP A 62 -3.17 4.00 -22.24
N PHE A 63 -2.28 3.39 -21.45
CA PHE A 63 -1.65 2.13 -21.79
C PHE A 63 -2.70 1.03 -22.02
N TRP A 64 -3.60 0.81 -21.06
CA TRP A 64 -4.64 -0.19 -21.17
C TRP A 64 -5.70 0.15 -22.21
N ARG A 65 -6.06 1.44 -22.37
CA ARG A 65 -7.02 1.91 -23.38
C ARG A 65 -6.49 1.74 -24.80
N ASN A 66 -5.18 1.83 -25.00
CA ASN A 66 -4.55 1.64 -26.30
C ASN A 66 -4.31 0.14 -26.60
N ALA A 67 -4.19 -0.67 -25.55
CA ALA A 67 -3.99 -2.11 -25.70
C ALA A 67 -5.28 -2.87 -26.05
N TYR A 68 -6.45 -2.38 -25.60
CA TYR A 68 -7.73 -3.05 -25.76
C TYR A 68 -8.88 -2.08 -26.01
N ASP A 69 -9.63 -2.27 -27.11
CA ASP A 69 -10.82 -1.50 -27.42
C ASP A 69 -11.92 -1.60 -26.35
N SER A 70 -11.93 -2.72 -25.60
CA SER A 70 -12.86 -2.98 -24.50
C SER A 70 -12.40 -2.37 -23.16
N VAL A 71 -11.32 -1.58 -23.15
CA VAL A 71 -10.90 -0.74 -22.03
C VAL A 71 -11.15 0.72 -22.38
N VAL A 72 -12.14 1.32 -21.74
CA VAL A 72 -12.61 2.68 -22.05
C VAL A 72 -12.51 3.59 -20.82
N PRO A 73 -12.65 4.93 -20.99
CA PRO A 73 -12.69 5.85 -19.85
C PRO A 73 -13.79 5.48 -18.85
N GLY A 74 -13.50 5.58 -17.54
CA GLY A 74 -14.39 5.16 -16.46
C GLY A 74 -15.80 5.74 -16.55
N TRP A 75 -16.80 4.88 -16.70
CA TRP A 75 -18.21 5.28 -16.77
C TRP A 75 -18.70 5.68 -15.38
N HIS A 76 -19.33 6.83 -15.25
CA HIS A 76 -19.74 7.47 -14.00
C HIS A 76 -18.61 7.67 -12.97
N GLN A 77 -17.34 7.65 -13.42
CA GLN A 77 -16.17 7.88 -12.60
C GLN A 77 -15.29 8.99 -13.18
N ASN A 78 -14.33 9.48 -12.40
CA ASN A 78 -13.30 10.40 -12.91
C ASN A 78 -12.45 9.69 -13.96
N LYS A 79 -12.48 10.18 -15.20
CA LYS A 79 -11.86 9.55 -16.38
C LYS A 79 -10.34 9.58 -16.38
N GLU A 80 -9.72 10.38 -15.51
CA GLU A 80 -8.27 10.42 -15.35
C GLU A 80 -7.77 9.31 -14.41
N HIS A 81 -8.64 8.85 -13.48
CA HIS A 81 -8.27 7.91 -12.43
C HIS A 81 -9.01 6.58 -12.51
N TRP A 82 -9.84 6.38 -13.53
CA TRP A 82 -10.64 5.17 -13.68
C TRP A 82 -10.76 4.73 -15.12
N ASN A 83 -10.61 3.42 -15.33
CA ASN A 83 -10.94 2.73 -16.55
C ASN A 83 -12.19 1.85 -16.33
N THR A 84 -12.96 1.68 -17.39
CA THR A 84 -14.01 0.65 -17.50
C THR A 84 -13.47 -0.48 -18.37
N ILE A 85 -13.56 -1.69 -17.91
CA ILE A 85 -13.27 -2.94 -18.62
C ILE A 85 -14.61 -3.56 -18.99
N ILE A 86 -14.85 -3.78 -20.27
CA ILE A 86 -16.04 -4.48 -20.77
C ILE A 86 -15.69 -5.97 -20.90
N LEU A 87 -16.43 -6.83 -20.20
CA LEU A 87 -16.18 -8.28 -20.23
C LEU A 87 -16.83 -8.94 -21.45
N ASP A 88 -16.39 -8.56 -22.63
CA ASP A 88 -16.85 -9.10 -23.91
C ASP A 88 -16.06 -10.33 -24.39
N GLY A 89 -15.03 -10.73 -23.64
CA GLY A 89 -14.18 -11.87 -23.93
C GLY A 89 -12.97 -11.55 -24.80
N SER A 90 -12.75 -10.30 -25.19
CA SER A 90 -11.61 -9.86 -26.01
C SER A 90 -10.30 -9.73 -25.20
N ILE A 91 -10.38 -9.50 -23.89
CA ILE A 91 -9.24 -9.26 -23.01
C ILE A 91 -8.83 -10.56 -22.30
N PRO A 92 -7.53 -10.96 -22.32
CA PRO A 92 -7.04 -12.09 -21.55
C PRO A 92 -7.34 -11.96 -20.05
N ASP A 93 -7.68 -13.06 -19.39
CA ASP A 93 -8.02 -13.09 -17.97
C ASP A 93 -6.91 -12.52 -17.08
N ASP A 94 -5.65 -12.80 -17.42
CA ASP A 94 -4.49 -12.34 -16.63
C ASP A 94 -4.36 -10.82 -16.68
N ASP A 95 -4.68 -10.18 -17.80
CA ASP A 95 -4.64 -8.72 -17.91
C ASP A 95 -5.79 -8.07 -17.15
N ILE A 96 -7.00 -8.68 -17.16
CA ILE A 96 -8.10 -8.22 -16.31
C ILE A 96 -7.72 -8.31 -14.83
N ARG A 97 -7.14 -9.44 -14.39
CA ARG A 97 -6.66 -9.64 -13.03
C ARG A 97 -5.59 -8.62 -12.66
N LYS A 98 -4.67 -8.34 -13.57
CA LYS A 98 -3.63 -7.33 -13.37
C LYS A 98 -4.22 -5.94 -13.15
N MET A 99 -5.16 -5.49 -13.99
CA MET A 99 -5.84 -4.20 -13.82
C MET A 99 -6.59 -4.10 -12.48
N ILE A 100 -7.23 -5.18 -12.02
CA ILE A 100 -7.89 -5.21 -10.71
C ILE A 100 -6.85 -5.14 -9.57
N SER A 101 -5.72 -5.86 -9.68
CA SER A 101 -4.63 -5.82 -8.71
C SER A 101 -4.00 -4.44 -8.62
N GLU A 102 -3.70 -3.80 -9.74
CA GLU A 102 -3.19 -2.43 -9.80
C GLU A 102 -4.16 -1.44 -9.12
N SER A 103 -5.47 -1.61 -9.37
CA SER A 103 -6.50 -0.80 -8.73
C SER A 103 -6.53 -0.99 -7.19
N TYR A 104 -6.36 -2.22 -6.70
CA TYR A 104 -6.25 -2.51 -5.28
C TYR A 104 -5.01 -1.85 -4.68
N ASP A 105 -3.87 -1.94 -5.35
CA ASP A 105 -2.62 -1.33 -4.89
C ASP A 105 -2.74 0.19 -4.78
N LEU A 106 -3.36 0.87 -5.74
CA LEU A 106 -3.61 2.32 -5.72
C LEU A 106 -4.47 2.79 -4.52
N VAL A 107 -5.37 1.95 -4.01
CA VAL A 107 -6.19 2.31 -2.84
C VAL A 107 -5.56 1.90 -1.51
N THR A 108 -4.64 0.94 -1.54
CA THR A 108 -3.93 0.42 -0.35
C THR A 108 -2.53 0.99 -0.19
N ASP A 109 -1.95 1.60 -1.24
CA ASP A 109 -0.69 2.32 -1.13
C ASP A 109 -0.89 3.58 -0.29
N SER A 110 -0.50 3.48 0.98
CA SER A 110 -0.53 4.60 1.92
C SER A 110 0.89 4.98 2.32
N PRO A 111 1.14 6.25 2.67
CA PRO A 111 2.43 6.67 3.22
C PRO A 111 2.89 5.77 4.38
N THR A 112 1.96 5.32 5.22
CA THR A 112 2.24 4.41 6.34
C THR A 112 2.72 3.03 5.84
N LYS A 113 2.06 2.46 4.81
CA LYS A 113 2.50 1.19 4.20
C LYS A 113 3.91 1.33 3.62
N ARG A 114 4.18 2.38 2.83
CA ARG A 114 5.51 2.64 2.26
C ARG A 114 6.59 2.81 3.34
N ILE A 115 6.27 3.47 4.46
CA ILE A 115 7.17 3.60 5.61
C ILE A 115 7.49 2.22 6.19
N TYR A 116 6.50 1.37 6.43
CA TYR A 116 6.75 0.03 6.98
C TYR A 116 7.58 -0.83 6.03
N GLU A 117 7.29 -0.79 4.72
CA GLU A 117 8.10 -1.51 3.73
C GLU A 117 9.55 -0.98 3.65
N ALA A 118 9.77 0.32 3.83
CA ALA A 118 11.10 0.90 3.93
C ALA A 118 11.83 0.40 5.19
N VAL A 119 11.16 0.34 6.33
CA VAL A 119 11.75 -0.14 7.59
C VAL A 119 12.13 -1.61 7.53
N LYS A 120 11.32 -2.46 6.90
CA LYS A 120 11.62 -3.88 6.69
C LYS A 120 12.92 -4.12 5.88
N LYS A 121 13.31 -3.15 5.06
CA LYS A 121 14.54 -3.23 4.25
C LYS A 121 15.82 -2.94 5.03
N ILE A 122 15.73 -2.48 6.30
CA ILE A 122 16.91 -2.27 7.14
C ILE A 122 17.46 -3.63 7.56
N PRO A 123 18.67 -4.02 7.14
CA PRO A 123 19.21 -5.31 7.50
C PRO A 123 19.57 -5.38 9.01
N ALA A 124 19.69 -6.59 9.54
CA ALA A 124 20.24 -6.80 10.88
C ALA A 124 21.65 -6.22 10.97
N GLY A 125 22.01 -5.66 12.12
CA GLY A 125 23.30 -4.99 12.31
C GLY A 125 23.39 -3.58 11.72
N HIS A 126 22.30 -3.02 11.18
CA HIS A 126 22.28 -1.68 10.62
C HIS A 126 21.13 -0.84 11.17
N VAL A 127 21.27 0.47 11.07
CA VAL A 127 20.25 1.47 11.43
C VAL A 127 19.98 2.43 10.28
N ALA A 128 18.79 3.01 10.27
CA ALA A 128 18.44 4.13 9.41
C ALA A 128 17.95 5.32 10.23
N THR A 129 18.11 6.52 9.71
CA THR A 129 17.50 7.70 10.31
C THR A 129 16.06 7.88 9.82
N TYR A 130 15.21 8.60 10.58
CA TYR A 130 13.88 8.98 10.15
C TYR A 130 13.86 9.63 8.76
N GLY A 131 14.87 10.45 8.46
CA GLY A 131 14.99 11.10 7.15
C GLY A 131 15.35 10.13 6.02
N GLN A 132 16.16 9.09 6.29
CA GLN A 132 16.45 8.04 5.30
C GLN A 132 15.18 7.23 5.00
N ILE A 133 14.45 6.81 6.02
CA ILE A 133 13.17 6.09 5.85
C ILE A 133 12.16 6.95 5.08
N ALA A 134 12.07 8.25 5.36
CA ALA A 134 11.19 9.15 4.62
C ALA A 134 11.53 9.18 3.12
N ARG A 135 12.82 9.30 2.76
CA ARG A 135 13.28 9.22 1.36
C ARG A 135 12.98 7.88 0.72
N MET A 136 13.25 6.77 1.43
CA MET A 136 12.96 5.41 0.94
C MET A 136 11.45 5.18 0.73
N ALA A 137 10.61 5.86 1.53
CA ALA A 137 9.15 5.83 1.39
C ALA A 137 8.61 6.80 0.30
N GLY A 138 9.49 7.50 -0.41
CA GLY A 138 9.17 8.33 -1.58
C GLY A 138 9.00 9.82 -1.32
N ASP A 139 9.14 10.31 -0.07
CA ASP A 139 9.07 11.75 0.22
C ASP A 139 9.93 12.12 1.44
N SER A 140 11.00 12.89 1.19
CA SER A 140 11.95 13.35 2.22
C SER A 140 11.31 14.22 3.31
N LYS A 141 10.14 14.82 3.06
CA LYS A 141 9.42 15.66 4.01
C LYS A 141 8.61 14.86 5.05
N MET A 142 8.48 13.54 4.87
CA MET A 142 7.67 12.68 5.72
C MET A 142 8.33 12.24 7.04
N ALA A 143 9.48 12.77 7.46
CA ALA A 143 10.18 12.30 8.67
C ALA A 143 9.31 12.29 9.94
N ARG A 144 8.40 13.28 10.11
CA ARG A 144 7.43 13.30 11.22
C ARG A 144 6.38 12.18 11.06
N ALA A 145 5.91 11.92 9.83
CA ALA A 145 4.97 10.83 9.55
C ALA A 145 5.62 9.45 9.81
N VAL A 146 6.92 9.30 9.54
CA VAL A 146 7.68 8.10 9.93
C VAL A 146 7.59 7.88 11.42
N GLY A 147 7.90 8.90 12.25
CA GLY A 147 7.79 8.79 13.72
C GLY A 147 6.39 8.34 14.16
N ASN A 148 5.34 8.98 13.64
CA ASN A 148 3.95 8.63 13.96
C ASN A 148 3.57 7.20 13.54
N ALA A 149 4.03 6.74 12.37
CA ALA A 149 3.78 5.39 11.90
C ALA A 149 4.49 4.36 12.79
N LEU A 150 5.76 4.58 13.11
CA LEU A 150 6.54 3.66 13.93
C LEU A 150 6.00 3.57 15.37
N HIS A 151 5.46 4.67 15.91
CA HIS A 151 4.81 4.66 17.23
C HIS A 151 3.56 3.77 17.25
N LYS A 152 2.89 3.60 16.11
CA LYS A 152 1.67 2.78 15.93
C LYS A 152 1.96 1.46 15.21
N ASN A 153 3.22 1.03 15.18
CA ASN A 153 3.63 -0.19 14.48
C ASN A 153 2.79 -1.40 14.93
N PRO A 154 2.01 -2.03 14.02
CA PRO A 154 1.13 -3.14 14.36
C PRO A 154 1.86 -4.49 14.50
N ASP A 155 3.11 -4.56 14.03
CA ASP A 155 3.88 -5.80 13.93
C ASP A 155 5.37 -5.56 14.21
N PRO A 156 5.75 -5.30 15.49
CA PRO A 156 7.13 -4.96 15.83
C PRO A 156 8.13 -6.13 15.68
N GLU A 157 7.66 -7.35 15.45
CA GLU A 157 8.49 -8.51 15.17
C GLU A 157 8.98 -8.53 13.72
N ASN A 158 8.10 -8.22 12.77
CA ASN A 158 8.42 -8.22 11.35
C ASN A 158 8.77 -6.82 10.79
N ILE A 159 8.41 -5.75 11.50
CA ILE A 159 8.75 -4.37 11.16
C ILE A 159 9.72 -3.85 12.21
N PRO A 160 11.05 -3.93 11.99
CA PRO A 160 12.07 -3.64 13.01
C PRO A 160 12.21 -2.13 13.26
N CYS A 161 11.16 -1.49 13.79
CA CYS A 161 11.13 -0.05 14.07
C CYS A 161 12.22 0.41 15.04
N TYR A 162 12.76 -0.49 15.88
CA TYR A 162 13.89 -0.19 16.77
C TYR A 162 15.19 0.11 16.02
N ARG A 163 15.32 -0.26 14.73
CA ARG A 163 16.46 0.09 13.87
C ARG A 163 16.40 1.52 13.33
N VAL A 164 15.34 2.30 13.69
CA VAL A 164 15.22 3.69 13.25
C VAL A 164 15.62 4.63 14.38
N VAL A 165 16.61 5.49 14.12
CA VAL A 165 17.18 6.46 15.06
C VAL A 165 17.05 7.88 14.52
N ASN A 166 17.35 8.89 15.36
CA ASN A 166 17.34 10.28 14.88
C ASN A 166 18.58 10.61 14.03
N ALA A 167 18.65 11.80 13.48
CA ALA A 167 19.76 12.25 12.63
C ALA A 167 21.14 12.28 13.33
N LYS A 168 21.16 12.21 14.68
CA LYS A 168 22.37 12.15 15.48
C LYS A 168 22.75 10.73 15.91
N GLY A 169 21.96 9.72 15.50
CA GLY A 169 22.11 8.34 15.92
C GLY A 169 21.52 8.02 17.29
N GLU A 170 20.78 8.93 17.92
CA GLU A 170 20.21 8.73 19.24
C GLU A 170 18.94 7.87 19.19
N CYS A 171 18.80 6.99 20.19
CA CYS A 171 17.58 6.23 20.42
C CYS A 171 16.41 7.16 20.72
N SER A 172 15.21 6.77 20.32
CA SER A 172 14.00 7.59 20.52
C SER A 172 13.58 7.60 21.98
N GLY A 173 13.48 8.79 22.59
CA GLY A 173 12.96 8.97 23.95
C GLY A 173 11.49 8.53 24.09
N SER A 174 10.74 8.47 22.99
CA SER A 174 9.34 8.04 22.91
C SER A 174 9.18 6.70 22.18
N PHE A 175 10.15 5.78 22.28
CA PHE A 175 10.01 4.45 21.69
C PHE A 175 8.83 3.73 22.33
N ALA A 176 7.80 3.42 21.51
CA ALA A 176 6.48 2.94 21.98
C ALA A 176 6.51 1.56 22.66
N PHE A 177 7.59 0.79 22.44
CA PHE A 177 7.70 -0.61 22.87
C PHE A 177 8.69 -0.77 24.05
N GLY A 178 8.69 0.15 25.02
CA GLY A 178 9.50 0.04 26.24
C GLY A 178 10.54 1.16 26.44
N GLY A 179 10.44 2.23 25.66
CA GLY A 179 11.33 3.40 25.81
C GLY A 179 12.73 3.23 25.23
N PRO A 180 13.64 4.20 25.45
CA PRO A 180 14.97 4.24 24.83
C PRO A 180 15.88 3.07 25.27
N ASP A 181 15.74 2.59 26.49
CA ASP A 181 16.53 1.47 27.01
C ASP A 181 16.19 0.15 26.31
N GLU A 182 14.91 -0.10 26.05
CA GLU A 182 14.49 -1.27 25.30
C GLU A 182 14.91 -1.18 23.83
N GLN A 183 14.87 0.00 23.22
CA GLN A 183 15.42 0.21 21.89
C GLN A 183 16.91 -0.12 21.85
N ALA A 184 17.68 0.42 22.78
CA ALA A 184 19.11 0.16 22.89
C ALA A 184 19.42 -1.34 23.12
N LYS A 185 18.60 -2.03 23.91
CA LYS A 185 18.73 -3.48 24.15
C LYS A 185 18.54 -4.28 22.86
N ARG A 186 17.48 -3.97 22.05
CA ARG A 186 17.23 -4.63 20.78
C ARG A 186 18.32 -4.35 19.74
N LEU A 187 18.84 -3.13 19.69
CA LEU A 187 19.96 -2.78 18.83
C LEU A 187 21.24 -3.57 19.20
N ARG A 188 21.53 -3.72 20.50
CA ARG A 188 22.67 -4.55 20.94
C ARG A 188 22.49 -6.03 20.60
N ALA A 189 21.27 -6.54 20.67
CA ALA A 189 20.94 -7.91 20.22
C ALA A 189 21.18 -8.12 18.72
N ASP A 190 21.03 -7.06 17.92
CA ASP A 190 21.39 -7.04 16.48
C ASP A 190 22.90 -6.87 16.23
N GLY A 191 23.74 -6.82 17.28
CA GLY A 191 25.19 -6.62 17.16
C GLY A 191 25.62 -5.15 17.00
N ILE A 192 24.73 -4.20 17.25
CA ILE A 192 24.99 -2.77 17.12
C ILE A 192 25.50 -2.22 18.48
N GLU A 193 26.64 -1.55 18.47
CA GLU A 193 27.14 -0.88 19.65
C GLU A 193 26.31 0.38 19.96
N VAL A 194 25.81 0.48 21.19
CA VAL A 194 25.05 1.65 21.67
C VAL A 194 25.74 2.22 22.90
N VAL A 195 26.31 3.41 22.77
CA VAL A 195 27.02 4.14 23.82
C VAL A 195 26.19 5.36 24.22
N ASN A 196 25.83 5.49 25.49
CA ASN A 196 25.02 6.60 26.01
C ASN A 196 23.73 6.84 25.20
N GLY A 197 23.04 5.76 24.78
CA GLY A 197 21.82 5.84 24.00
C GLY A 197 22.03 6.25 22.53
N LYS A 198 23.26 6.19 22.04
CA LYS A 198 23.62 6.64 20.70
C LYS A 198 24.36 5.57 19.91
N VAL A 199 24.06 5.47 18.61
CA VAL A 199 24.68 4.59 17.62
C VAL A 199 25.60 5.42 16.72
N ASP A 200 26.76 4.87 16.37
CA ASP A 200 27.63 5.46 15.36
C ASP A 200 27.08 5.22 13.95
N LEU A 201 26.56 6.30 13.33
CA LEU A 201 25.97 6.24 11.99
C LEU A 201 26.99 6.00 10.88
N LEU A 202 28.29 6.29 11.09
CA LEU A 202 29.33 5.98 10.11
C LEU A 202 29.61 4.48 10.05
N LYS A 203 29.44 3.79 11.19
CA LYS A 203 29.71 2.35 11.32
C LYS A 203 28.47 1.50 10.98
N TYR A 204 27.30 1.93 11.40
CA TYR A 204 26.06 1.12 11.36
C TYR A 204 24.95 1.71 10.49
N GLY A 205 25.09 2.91 9.92
CA GLY A 205 24.09 3.54 9.07
C GLY A 205 24.02 2.89 7.68
N ILE A 206 22.79 2.88 7.07
CA ILE A 206 22.58 2.50 5.68
C ILE A 206 22.64 3.69 4.74
#